data_70b9a5d6011fa3cec314826d89ea26cb
#
_entry.id   70b9a5d6011fa3cec314826d89ea26cb
#
_cell.length_a   1.000
_cell.length_b   1.000
_cell.length_c   1.000
_cell.angle_alpha   90.00
_cell.angle_beta   90.00
_cell.angle_gamma   90.00
#
_symmetry.space_group_name_H-M   'P 1'
#
loop_
_entity.id
_entity.type
_entity.pdbx_description
1 polymer ?
#
loop_
_entity_poly.entity_id
_entity_poly.type
_entity_poly.pdbx_seq_one_letter_code
_entity_poly.pdbx_strand_id
1 'polypeptide(L)'
;LHIMEPGFTVKLLHVTRNEEKQTSGVFKTMLFGRNNSFATYPIFDYTFSGADVVIEEYTGNTPNNGSKSNFNIADVVYAIDSKHPVQYDSIKKTISFYEINNPTPVVKTVEDLREVIEHENIRKKTYLLGTDLLGRDLLSRLLIGTRISLTVGLISVFISILIGVFLGSLAGYFRGKTDAVIMWLINEVWSIPTLLLVIAITLVLGRGITQVFIAVGLTMWVEAARIVRGQILSLREKEFVEAGRALGFKNSRIIFRHILPNVMGPVIVVAASNFASAILTEAG
;
A
#
# COMPACT_ATOMS: atom_id res chain seq x y z
N LEU A 1 21.43 -10.44 -4.43
CA LEU A 1 20.98 -10.49 -5.84
C LEU A 1 21.13 -9.10 -6.45
N HIS A 2 21.52 -9.04 -7.71
CA HIS A 2 21.45 -7.85 -8.57
C HIS A 2 20.30 -8.01 -9.56
N ILE A 3 20.29 -7.19 -10.61
CA ILE A 3 19.31 -7.34 -11.70
C ILE A 3 19.46 -8.74 -12.29
N MET A 4 18.36 -9.48 -12.30
CA MET A 4 18.25 -10.79 -12.93
C MET A 4 17.14 -10.77 -13.96
N GLU A 5 17.34 -11.54 -15.04
CA GLU A 5 16.38 -11.63 -16.14
C GLU A 5 15.05 -12.29 -15.75
N PRO A 6 13.97 -12.05 -16.50
CA PRO A 6 12.71 -12.74 -16.33
C PRO A 6 12.89 -14.27 -16.39
N GLY A 7 12.23 -14.97 -15.48
CA GLY A 7 12.35 -16.43 -15.35
C GLY A 7 13.52 -16.92 -14.51
N PHE A 8 14.34 -16.02 -13.96
CA PHE A 8 15.43 -16.39 -13.06
C PHE A 8 14.92 -17.19 -11.85
N THR A 9 15.64 -18.27 -11.55
CA THR A 9 15.28 -19.19 -10.45
C THR A 9 16.45 -19.37 -9.50
N VAL A 10 16.19 -19.25 -8.21
CA VAL A 10 17.20 -19.41 -7.15
C VAL A 10 16.61 -20.16 -5.95
N LYS A 11 17.48 -20.88 -5.21
CA LYS A 11 17.12 -21.43 -3.91
C LYS A 11 17.15 -20.32 -2.86
N LEU A 12 16.18 -20.29 -1.98
CA LEU A 12 16.06 -19.33 -0.89
C LEU A 12 16.04 -20.07 0.44
N LEU A 13 16.88 -19.66 1.39
CA LEU A 13 16.76 -20.05 2.78
C LEU A 13 15.89 -19.02 3.52
N HIS A 14 14.81 -19.48 4.13
CA HIS A 14 13.94 -18.72 5.00
C HIS A 14 14.38 -18.91 6.46
N VAL A 15 14.92 -17.86 7.08
CA VAL A 15 15.31 -17.85 8.49
C VAL A 15 14.21 -17.13 9.28
N THR A 16 13.69 -17.76 10.30
CA THR A 16 12.64 -17.18 11.16
C THR A 16 13.19 -15.94 11.87
N ARG A 17 12.42 -14.84 11.87
CA ARG A 17 12.82 -13.64 12.62
C ARG A 17 12.47 -13.77 14.09
N ASN A 18 13.41 -13.40 14.95
CA ASN A 18 13.25 -13.36 16.39
C ASN A 18 12.47 -12.11 16.84
N GLU A 19 11.26 -11.94 16.27
CA GLU A 19 10.37 -10.81 16.55
C GLU A 19 8.97 -11.35 16.90
N GLU A 20 8.26 -10.66 17.79
CA GLU A 20 6.86 -10.98 18.08
C GLU A 20 6.00 -10.84 16.81
N LYS A 21 5.14 -11.80 16.55
CA LYS A 21 4.18 -11.74 15.45
C LYS A 21 3.23 -10.56 15.66
N GLN A 22 3.50 -9.43 15.04
CA GLN A 22 2.56 -8.31 15.03
C GLN A 22 1.35 -8.66 14.16
N THR A 23 0.20 -8.75 14.79
CA THR A 23 -1.09 -8.84 14.09
C THR A 23 -1.43 -7.46 13.51
N SER A 24 -1.16 -7.28 12.23
CA SER A 24 -1.60 -6.06 11.54
C SER A 24 -3.08 -6.16 11.21
N GLY A 25 -3.84 -5.06 11.41
CA GLY A 25 -5.25 -5.00 11.06
C GLY A 25 -5.49 -5.31 9.56
N VAL A 26 -6.67 -5.81 9.23
CA VAL A 26 -7.05 -6.25 7.87
C VAL A 26 -6.77 -5.18 6.81
N PHE A 27 -7.09 -3.91 7.10
CA PHE A 27 -6.89 -2.79 6.19
C PHE A 27 -5.40 -2.50 5.93
N LYS A 28 -4.57 -2.55 6.98
CA LYS A 28 -3.12 -2.39 6.86
C LYS A 28 -2.49 -3.52 6.07
N THR A 29 -2.94 -4.76 6.31
CA THR A 29 -2.48 -5.94 5.57
C THR A 29 -2.91 -5.88 4.09
N MET A 30 -4.10 -5.34 3.81
CA MET A 30 -4.62 -5.21 2.46
C MET A 30 -3.84 -4.17 1.64
N LEU A 31 -3.39 -3.06 2.24
CA LEU A 31 -2.61 -2.02 1.57
C LEU A 31 -1.12 -2.33 1.46
N PHE A 32 -0.51 -2.78 2.55
CA PHE A 32 0.96 -2.91 2.67
C PHE A 32 1.47 -4.35 2.62
N GLY A 33 0.56 -5.32 2.54
CA GLY A 33 0.90 -6.73 2.62
C GLY A 33 1.09 -7.22 4.07
N ARG A 34 1.35 -8.52 4.21
CA ARG A 34 1.62 -9.15 5.51
C ARG A 34 3.08 -8.93 5.88
N ASN A 35 3.36 -8.62 7.14
CA ASN A 35 4.74 -8.58 7.64
C ASN A 35 5.40 -9.93 7.43
N ASN A 36 6.59 -9.92 6.86
CA ASN A 36 7.33 -11.15 6.58
C ASN A 36 7.96 -11.65 7.88
N SER A 37 7.53 -12.81 8.35
CA SER A 37 8.07 -13.46 9.56
C SER A 37 9.45 -14.10 9.32
N PHE A 38 9.94 -14.06 8.09
CA PHE A 38 11.21 -14.68 7.70
C PHE A 38 12.16 -13.65 7.10
N ALA A 39 13.44 -13.76 7.44
CA ALA A 39 14.54 -13.22 6.65
C ALA A 39 14.81 -14.21 5.52
N THR A 40 15.04 -13.72 4.31
CA THR A 40 15.21 -14.57 3.13
C THR A 40 16.59 -14.37 2.53
N TYR A 41 17.37 -15.43 2.44
CA TYR A 41 18.72 -15.43 1.90
C TYR A 41 18.76 -16.22 0.59
N PRO A 42 19.16 -15.63 -0.53
CA PRO A 42 19.40 -16.35 -1.77
C PRO A 42 20.69 -17.19 -1.62
N ILE A 43 20.58 -18.51 -1.83
CA ILE A 43 21.69 -19.44 -1.63
C ILE A 43 22.06 -20.12 -2.94
N PHE A 44 23.37 -20.31 -3.14
CA PHE A 44 23.92 -21.16 -4.19
C PHE A 44 23.88 -22.62 -3.74
N ASP A 45 24.47 -22.89 -2.57
CA ASP A 45 24.51 -24.21 -1.95
C ASP A 45 24.50 -24.09 -0.42
N TYR A 46 24.30 -25.23 0.28
CA TYR A 46 24.29 -25.30 1.73
C TYR A 46 24.88 -26.62 2.23
N THR A 47 25.46 -26.60 3.42
CA THR A 47 25.97 -27.79 4.10
C THR A 47 25.64 -27.72 5.60
N PHE A 48 25.30 -28.86 6.19
CA PHE A 48 25.11 -28.95 7.64
C PHE A 48 26.41 -29.29 8.35
N SER A 49 26.77 -28.53 9.39
CA SER A 49 27.92 -28.75 10.25
C SER A 49 27.48 -28.73 11.71
N GLY A 50 27.36 -29.91 12.33
CA GLY A 50 26.89 -30.03 13.72
C GLY A 50 25.49 -29.46 13.91
N ALA A 51 25.38 -28.44 14.74
CA ALA A 51 24.13 -27.69 15.03
C ALA A 51 23.89 -26.50 14.10
N ASP A 52 24.73 -26.31 13.08
CA ASP A 52 24.66 -25.16 12.17
C ASP A 52 24.40 -25.59 10.74
N VAL A 53 23.74 -24.70 9.98
CA VAL A 53 23.70 -24.72 8.53
C VAL A 53 24.61 -23.65 8.00
N VAL A 54 25.55 -24.04 7.16
CA VAL A 54 26.47 -23.13 6.45
C VAL A 54 25.90 -22.94 5.06
N ILE A 55 25.59 -21.70 4.70
CA ILE A 55 25.10 -21.35 3.37
C ILE A 55 26.19 -20.63 2.59
N GLU A 56 26.22 -20.85 1.29
CA GLU A 56 26.94 -20.03 0.33
C GLU A 56 25.93 -19.11 -0.35
N GLU A 57 26.08 -17.79 -0.16
CA GLU A 57 25.18 -16.82 -0.76
C GLU A 57 25.29 -16.83 -2.29
N TYR A 58 24.17 -16.69 -2.97
CA TYR A 58 24.15 -16.63 -4.43
C TYR A 58 24.70 -15.27 -4.92
N THR A 59 25.84 -15.28 -5.58
CA THR A 59 26.47 -14.13 -6.23
C THR A 59 26.61 -14.28 -7.75
N GLY A 60 26.18 -15.40 -8.29
CA GLY A 60 26.26 -15.74 -9.73
C GLY A 60 26.29 -17.27 -9.93
N ASN A 61 26.53 -17.70 -11.17
CA ASN A 61 26.51 -19.11 -11.53
C ASN A 61 27.86 -19.85 -11.24
N THR A 62 28.85 -19.15 -10.72
CA THR A 62 30.16 -19.74 -10.37
C THR A 62 30.15 -20.23 -8.92
N PRO A 63 30.45 -21.51 -8.66
CA PRO A 63 30.54 -22.04 -7.28
C PRO A 63 31.72 -21.40 -6.50
N ASN A 64 31.59 -21.34 -5.18
CA ASN A 64 32.57 -20.78 -4.24
C ASN A 64 32.91 -19.29 -4.43
N ASN A 65 31.98 -18.53 -4.99
CA ASN A 65 32.14 -17.08 -5.20
C ASN A 65 31.29 -16.24 -4.23
N GLY A 66 30.43 -16.88 -3.43
CA GLY A 66 29.56 -16.23 -2.44
C GLY A 66 30.19 -16.15 -1.05
N SER A 67 29.74 -15.18 -0.24
CA SER A 67 30.05 -15.16 1.18
C SER A 67 29.44 -16.38 1.87
N LYS A 68 30.19 -16.96 2.84
CA LYS A 68 29.64 -18.06 3.66
C LYS A 68 29.08 -17.46 4.94
N SER A 69 27.83 -17.81 5.23
CA SER A 69 27.13 -17.40 6.45
C SER A 69 26.69 -18.65 7.21
N ASN A 70 26.85 -18.62 8.53
CA ASN A 70 26.46 -19.71 9.41
C ASN A 70 25.22 -19.32 10.20
N PHE A 71 24.23 -20.22 10.25
CA PHE A 71 23.03 -20.07 11.06
C PHE A 71 22.83 -21.31 11.93
N ASN A 72 22.46 -21.10 13.20
CA ASN A 72 22.05 -22.22 14.04
C ASN A 72 20.73 -22.81 13.50
N ILE A 73 20.65 -24.13 13.35
CA ILE A 73 19.49 -24.80 12.75
C ILE A 73 18.20 -24.57 13.53
N ALA A 74 18.25 -24.38 14.85
CA ALA A 74 17.09 -24.05 15.64
C ALA A 74 16.59 -22.60 15.37
N ASP A 75 17.51 -21.65 15.17
CA ASP A 75 17.22 -20.24 14.86
C ASP A 75 16.65 -20.08 13.44
N VAL A 76 16.98 -20.99 12.53
CA VAL A 76 16.37 -21.02 11.19
C VAL A 76 14.88 -21.36 11.26
N VAL A 77 14.51 -22.35 12.09
CA VAL A 77 13.14 -22.90 12.13
C VAL A 77 12.24 -22.15 13.10
N TYR A 78 12.76 -21.78 14.28
CA TYR A 78 11.96 -21.20 15.37
C TYR A 78 12.37 -19.77 15.69
N ALA A 79 11.42 -18.98 16.16
CA ALA A 79 11.68 -17.66 16.74
C ALA A 79 12.21 -17.83 18.17
N ILE A 80 13.52 -17.66 18.36
CA ILE A 80 14.21 -17.95 19.62
C ILE A 80 14.31 -16.69 20.47
N ASP A 81 14.11 -16.83 21.79
CA ASP A 81 14.35 -15.75 22.75
C ASP A 81 15.87 -15.56 22.93
N SER A 82 16.39 -14.44 22.43
CA SER A 82 17.81 -14.09 22.52
C SER A 82 18.37 -13.94 23.94
N LYS A 83 17.49 -13.90 24.95
CA LYS A 83 17.89 -13.84 26.37
C LYS A 83 18.44 -15.19 26.88
N HIS A 84 18.07 -16.28 26.22
CA HIS A 84 18.45 -17.63 26.60
C HIS A 84 19.31 -18.25 25.49
N PRO A 85 20.59 -18.57 25.74
CA PRO A 85 21.44 -19.15 24.71
C PRO A 85 20.97 -20.55 24.31
N VAL A 86 21.07 -20.84 23.02
CA VAL A 86 20.80 -22.18 22.49
C VAL A 86 21.87 -23.15 23.00
N GLN A 87 21.45 -24.29 23.57
CA GLN A 87 22.34 -25.31 24.11
C GLN A 87 22.34 -26.52 23.16
N TYR A 88 23.51 -26.94 22.75
CA TYR A 88 23.69 -28.13 21.90
C TYR A 88 24.36 -29.26 22.72
N ASP A 89 23.67 -30.39 22.83
CA ASP A 89 24.22 -31.62 23.41
C ASP A 89 24.74 -32.50 22.25
N SER A 90 26.06 -32.55 22.11
CA SER A 90 26.76 -33.32 21.06
C SER A 90 26.62 -34.83 21.23
N ILE A 91 26.40 -35.34 22.47
CA ILE A 91 26.24 -36.78 22.75
C ILE A 91 24.85 -37.26 22.33
N LYS A 92 23.81 -36.52 22.73
CA LYS A 92 22.41 -36.82 22.41
C LYS A 92 21.98 -36.30 21.05
N LYS A 93 22.82 -35.51 20.40
CA LYS A 93 22.48 -34.78 19.14
C LYS A 93 21.15 -34.01 19.26
N THR A 94 20.93 -33.34 20.39
CA THR A 94 19.73 -32.56 20.67
C THR A 94 20.08 -31.09 20.87
N ILE A 95 19.16 -30.21 20.50
CA ILE A 95 19.25 -28.77 20.70
C ILE A 95 18.11 -28.37 21.62
N SER A 96 18.42 -27.65 22.68
CA SER A 96 17.45 -27.05 23.58
C SER A 96 17.47 -25.51 23.47
N PHE A 97 16.31 -24.90 23.35
CA PHE A 97 16.14 -23.47 23.18
C PHE A 97 14.80 -23.01 23.75
N TYR A 98 14.64 -21.69 23.92
CA TYR A 98 13.39 -21.08 24.35
C TYR A 98 12.77 -20.32 23.17
N GLU A 99 11.50 -20.59 22.88
CA GLU A 99 10.74 -19.80 21.90
C GLU A 99 10.29 -18.47 22.53
N ILE A 100 10.14 -17.44 21.71
CA ILE A 100 9.58 -16.16 22.13
C ILE A 100 8.17 -16.40 22.71
N ASN A 101 7.91 -15.87 23.92
CA ASN A 101 6.66 -16.03 24.68
C ASN A 101 6.36 -17.46 25.18
N ASN A 102 7.32 -18.37 25.18
CA ASN A 102 7.17 -19.69 25.78
C ASN A 102 8.15 -19.86 26.94
N PRO A 103 7.71 -20.00 28.21
CA PRO A 103 8.60 -20.15 29.37
C PRO A 103 9.22 -21.54 29.49
N THR A 104 8.78 -22.51 28.68
CA THR A 104 9.29 -23.88 28.72
C THR A 104 10.34 -24.12 27.63
N PRO A 105 11.48 -24.76 27.94
CA PRO A 105 12.48 -25.08 26.95
C PRO A 105 11.95 -26.15 25.97
N VAL A 106 12.18 -25.93 24.70
CA VAL A 106 11.87 -26.87 23.63
C VAL A 106 13.14 -27.66 23.32
N VAL A 107 13.04 -28.99 23.27
CA VAL A 107 14.14 -29.88 22.91
C VAL A 107 13.80 -30.59 21.61
N LYS A 108 14.68 -30.47 20.61
CA LYS A 108 14.54 -31.10 19.28
C LYS A 108 15.83 -31.84 18.89
N THR A 109 15.69 -32.89 18.09
CA THR A 109 16.87 -33.56 17.53
C THR A 109 17.43 -32.74 16.37
N VAL A 110 18.74 -32.86 16.15
CA VAL A 110 19.39 -32.21 15.00
C VAL A 110 18.84 -32.74 13.68
N GLU A 111 18.47 -34.01 13.64
CA GLU A 111 17.94 -34.66 12.42
C GLU A 111 16.56 -34.11 12.07
N ASP A 112 15.64 -34.00 13.03
CA ASP A 112 14.31 -33.38 12.82
C ASP A 112 14.42 -31.95 12.30
N LEU A 113 15.32 -31.14 12.90
CA LEU A 113 15.50 -29.77 12.47
C LEU A 113 16.08 -29.64 11.06
N ARG A 114 17.01 -30.52 10.69
CA ARG A 114 17.56 -30.57 9.33
C ARG A 114 16.50 -30.95 8.30
N GLU A 115 15.66 -31.93 8.61
CA GLU A 115 14.57 -32.35 7.75
C GLU A 115 13.55 -31.21 7.55
N VAL A 116 13.19 -30.51 8.60
CA VAL A 116 12.31 -29.31 8.51
C VAL A 116 12.97 -28.22 7.64
N ILE A 117 14.27 -27.96 7.81
CA ILE A 117 14.98 -26.95 7.00
C ILE A 117 14.94 -27.32 5.52
N GLU A 118 15.22 -28.55 5.17
CA GLU A 118 15.22 -29.02 3.78
C GLU A 118 13.85 -28.97 3.13
N HIS A 119 12.80 -29.34 3.86
CA HIS A 119 11.44 -29.41 3.32
C HIS A 119 10.66 -28.09 3.42
N GLU A 120 10.87 -27.30 4.45
CA GLU A 120 10.06 -26.11 4.71
C GLU A 120 10.80 -24.79 4.53
N ASN A 121 12.07 -24.70 4.94
CA ASN A 121 12.83 -23.45 4.94
C ASN A 121 13.63 -23.23 3.64
N ILE A 122 14.05 -24.29 2.95
CA ILE A 122 14.72 -24.19 1.65
C ILE A 122 13.69 -24.30 0.54
N ARG A 123 13.43 -23.19 -0.13
CA ARG A 123 12.45 -23.13 -1.22
C ARG A 123 13.06 -22.60 -2.51
N LYS A 124 12.67 -23.21 -3.62
CA LYS A 124 13.02 -22.71 -4.94
C LYS A 124 12.02 -21.66 -5.37
N LYS A 125 12.50 -20.45 -5.71
CA LYS A 125 11.67 -19.33 -6.16
C LYS A 125 12.07 -18.93 -7.58
N THR A 126 11.07 -18.81 -8.44
CA THR A 126 11.21 -18.27 -9.80
C THR A 126 10.69 -16.85 -9.83
N TYR A 127 11.50 -15.93 -10.30
CA TYR A 127 11.18 -14.51 -10.47
C TYR A 127 10.66 -14.28 -11.89
N LEU A 128 9.33 -14.25 -12.05
CA LEU A 128 8.67 -14.20 -13.36
C LEU A 128 9.11 -12.98 -14.20
N LEU A 129 9.23 -11.81 -13.60
CA LEU A 129 9.72 -10.58 -14.24
C LEU A 129 11.16 -10.24 -13.85
N GLY A 130 11.89 -11.19 -13.25
CA GLY A 130 13.22 -10.96 -12.75
C GLY A 130 13.25 -10.13 -11.47
N THR A 131 14.40 -9.50 -11.22
CA THR A 131 14.65 -8.70 -10.01
C THR A 131 15.05 -7.26 -10.36
N ASP A 132 14.80 -6.33 -9.43
CA ASP A 132 15.26 -4.94 -9.54
C ASP A 132 16.76 -4.79 -9.16
N LEU A 133 17.27 -3.54 -9.21
CA LEU A 133 18.64 -3.19 -8.83
C LEU A 133 19.05 -3.64 -7.42
N LEU A 134 18.08 -3.82 -6.52
CA LEU A 134 18.30 -4.27 -5.15
C LEU A 134 17.99 -5.76 -4.95
N GLY A 135 17.83 -6.52 -6.04
CA GLY A 135 17.55 -7.97 -6.00
C GLY A 135 16.12 -8.33 -5.53
N ARG A 136 15.19 -7.36 -5.51
CA ARG A 136 13.81 -7.59 -5.07
C ARG A 136 12.94 -8.03 -6.23
N ASP A 137 11.94 -8.87 -5.97
CA ASP A 137 10.99 -9.39 -6.93
C ASP A 137 10.20 -8.26 -7.63
N LEU A 138 10.46 -8.05 -8.92
CA LEU A 138 9.87 -6.98 -9.70
C LEU A 138 8.34 -7.12 -9.81
N LEU A 139 7.84 -8.34 -10.04
CA LEU A 139 6.40 -8.61 -10.14
C LEU A 139 5.67 -8.26 -8.85
N SER A 140 6.20 -8.71 -7.71
CA SER A 140 5.61 -8.40 -6.40
C SER A 140 5.56 -6.90 -6.14
N ARG A 141 6.59 -6.17 -6.54
CA ARG A 141 6.64 -4.71 -6.40
C ARG A 141 5.63 -4.00 -7.29
N LEU A 142 5.49 -4.43 -8.54
CA LEU A 142 4.48 -3.88 -9.45
C LEU A 142 3.07 -4.10 -8.91
N LEU A 143 2.75 -5.29 -8.42
CA LEU A 143 1.44 -5.59 -7.85
C LEU A 143 1.12 -4.76 -6.60
N ILE A 144 2.10 -4.61 -5.69
CA ILE A 144 1.94 -3.79 -4.48
C ILE A 144 1.82 -2.30 -4.86
N GLY A 145 2.68 -1.80 -5.75
CA GLY A 145 2.64 -0.42 -6.23
C GLY A 145 1.31 -0.08 -6.88
N THR A 146 0.83 -0.93 -7.80
CA THR A 146 -0.48 -0.74 -8.45
C THR A 146 -1.61 -0.66 -7.43
N ARG A 147 -1.62 -1.53 -6.41
CA ARG A 147 -2.62 -1.49 -5.34
C ARG A 147 -2.60 -0.16 -4.58
N ILE A 148 -1.42 0.33 -4.25
CA ILE A 148 -1.25 1.61 -3.54
C ILE A 148 -1.76 2.75 -4.42
N SER A 149 -1.28 2.87 -5.65
CA SER A 149 -1.67 3.96 -6.56
C SER A 149 -3.17 3.98 -6.87
N LEU A 150 -3.79 2.80 -7.09
CA LEU A 150 -5.24 2.71 -7.28
C LEU A 150 -6.02 3.17 -6.03
N THR A 151 -5.53 2.83 -4.84
CA THR A 151 -6.17 3.24 -3.58
C THR A 151 -6.02 4.75 -3.36
N VAL A 152 -4.83 5.32 -3.64
CA VAL A 152 -4.59 6.78 -3.61
C VAL A 152 -5.56 7.48 -4.54
N GLY A 153 -5.62 7.06 -5.80
CA GLY A 153 -6.50 7.65 -6.81
C GLY A 153 -7.97 7.61 -6.37
N LEU A 154 -8.45 6.46 -5.92
CA LEU A 154 -9.86 6.28 -5.55
C LEU A 154 -10.27 7.13 -4.33
N ILE A 155 -9.47 7.13 -3.27
CA ILE A 155 -9.77 7.92 -2.06
C ILE A 155 -9.67 9.41 -2.36
N SER A 156 -8.65 9.86 -3.08
CA SER A 156 -8.48 11.27 -3.46
C SER A 156 -9.64 11.78 -4.30
N VAL A 157 -10.07 11.01 -5.30
CA VAL A 157 -11.22 11.36 -6.14
C VAL A 157 -12.50 11.40 -5.30
N PHE A 158 -12.70 10.45 -4.41
CA PHE A 158 -13.87 10.45 -3.54
C PHE A 158 -13.95 11.74 -2.70
N ILE A 159 -12.84 12.15 -2.07
CA ILE A 159 -12.75 13.42 -1.32
C ILE A 159 -13.04 14.61 -2.23
N SER A 160 -12.37 14.66 -3.39
CA SER A 160 -12.49 15.71 -4.39
C SER A 160 -13.95 15.88 -4.87
N ILE A 161 -14.60 14.78 -5.23
CA ILE A 161 -15.98 14.81 -5.73
C ILE A 161 -16.97 15.20 -4.62
N LEU A 162 -16.78 14.71 -3.39
CA LEU A 162 -17.66 15.13 -2.27
C LEU A 162 -17.60 16.64 -2.06
N ILE A 163 -16.40 17.22 -1.98
CA ILE A 163 -16.22 18.66 -1.78
C ILE A 163 -16.73 19.42 -3.01
N GLY A 164 -16.35 18.98 -4.21
CA GLY A 164 -16.73 19.62 -5.47
C GLY A 164 -18.22 19.63 -5.72
N VAL A 165 -18.90 18.50 -5.52
CA VAL A 165 -20.36 18.41 -5.64
C VAL A 165 -21.07 19.29 -4.61
N PHE A 166 -20.58 19.27 -3.36
CA PHE A 166 -21.18 20.07 -2.28
C PHE A 166 -21.05 21.58 -2.57
N LEU A 167 -19.83 22.07 -2.77
CA LEU A 167 -19.60 23.50 -3.03
C LEU A 167 -20.16 23.97 -4.36
N GLY A 168 -20.03 23.17 -5.42
CA GLY A 168 -20.60 23.46 -6.73
C GLY A 168 -22.12 23.53 -6.70
N SER A 169 -22.76 22.66 -5.89
CA SER A 169 -24.23 22.68 -5.73
C SER A 169 -24.69 23.94 -4.99
N LEU A 170 -24.00 24.36 -3.95
CA LEU A 170 -24.31 25.58 -3.23
C LEU A 170 -24.16 26.82 -4.12
N ALA A 171 -23.06 26.93 -4.85
CA ALA A 171 -22.78 28.04 -5.76
C ALA A 171 -23.81 28.11 -6.88
N GLY A 172 -24.08 26.99 -7.56
CA GLY A 172 -25.02 26.92 -8.70
C GLY A 172 -26.47 27.16 -8.30
N TYR A 173 -26.90 26.64 -7.15
CA TYR A 173 -28.30 26.73 -6.72
C TYR A 173 -28.63 28.07 -6.08
N PHE A 174 -27.83 28.57 -5.10
CA PHE A 174 -28.17 29.78 -4.36
C PHE A 174 -27.79 31.07 -5.09
N ARG A 175 -26.77 31.05 -5.97
CA ARG A 175 -26.28 32.25 -6.69
C ARG A 175 -25.84 33.39 -5.75
N GLY A 176 -25.72 34.59 -6.30
CA GLY A 176 -25.45 35.82 -5.55
C GLY A 176 -24.16 35.76 -4.71
N LYS A 177 -24.25 36.15 -3.44
CA LYS A 177 -23.08 36.19 -2.53
C LYS A 177 -22.46 34.82 -2.29
N THR A 178 -23.27 33.76 -2.19
CA THR A 178 -22.79 32.38 -2.02
C THR A 178 -21.94 31.94 -3.21
N ASP A 179 -22.43 32.21 -4.42
CA ASP A 179 -21.70 31.92 -5.65
C ASP A 179 -20.40 32.75 -5.74
N ALA A 180 -20.45 34.03 -5.44
CA ALA A 180 -19.29 34.93 -5.48
C ALA A 180 -18.18 34.44 -4.53
N VAL A 181 -18.51 34.06 -3.30
CA VAL A 181 -17.52 33.57 -2.31
C VAL A 181 -16.91 32.23 -2.74
N ILE A 182 -17.75 31.30 -3.21
CA ILE A 182 -17.25 29.98 -3.64
C ILE A 182 -16.40 30.11 -4.90
N MET A 183 -16.80 30.96 -5.85
CA MET A 183 -16.01 31.21 -7.07
C MET A 183 -14.70 31.93 -6.78
N TRP A 184 -14.69 32.83 -5.80
CA TRP A 184 -13.44 33.43 -5.32
C TRP A 184 -12.51 32.34 -4.77
N LEU A 185 -12.99 31.47 -3.87
CA LEU A 185 -12.20 30.35 -3.32
C LEU A 185 -11.68 29.42 -4.43
N ILE A 186 -12.52 29.07 -5.40
CA ILE A 186 -12.16 28.27 -6.57
C ILE A 186 -11.00 28.92 -7.35
N ASN A 187 -11.07 30.25 -7.58
CA ASN A 187 -10.07 30.97 -8.35
C ASN A 187 -8.74 31.06 -7.58
N GLU A 188 -8.77 31.27 -6.25
CA GLU A 188 -7.57 31.27 -5.43
C GLU A 188 -6.84 29.93 -5.47
N VAL A 189 -7.56 28.85 -5.24
CA VAL A 189 -6.97 27.50 -5.29
C VAL A 189 -6.43 27.18 -6.69
N TRP A 190 -7.14 27.59 -7.75
CA TRP A 190 -6.74 27.31 -9.12
C TRP A 190 -5.57 28.15 -9.64
N SER A 191 -5.28 29.28 -8.98
CA SER A 191 -4.12 30.11 -9.32
C SER A 191 -2.79 29.48 -8.90
N ILE A 192 -2.82 28.51 -7.97
CA ILE A 192 -1.64 27.80 -7.49
C ILE A 192 -1.42 26.52 -8.32
N PRO A 193 -0.22 26.27 -8.84
CA PRO A 193 0.08 25.00 -9.51
C PRO A 193 -0.22 23.82 -8.59
N THR A 194 -1.05 22.88 -9.08
CA THR A 194 -1.57 21.75 -8.28
C THR A 194 -0.48 20.97 -7.56
N LEU A 195 0.62 20.68 -8.24
CA LEU A 195 1.73 19.91 -7.65
C LEU A 195 2.38 20.65 -6.47
N LEU A 196 2.57 21.97 -6.58
CA LEU A 196 3.10 22.78 -5.48
C LEU A 196 2.15 22.80 -4.29
N LEU A 197 0.84 22.89 -4.55
CA LEU A 197 -0.17 22.88 -3.50
C LEU A 197 -0.23 21.52 -2.78
N VAL A 198 -0.14 20.42 -3.52
CA VAL A 198 -0.06 19.06 -2.94
C VAL A 198 1.17 18.92 -2.05
N ILE A 199 2.34 19.36 -2.52
CA ILE A 199 3.58 19.32 -1.72
C ILE A 199 3.43 20.16 -0.46
N ALA A 200 2.91 21.39 -0.56
CA ALA A 200 2.73 22.28 0.59
C ALA A 200 1.81 21.66 1.65
N ILE A 201 0.66 21.10 1.23
CA ILE A 201 -0.28 20.43 2.13
C ILE A 201 0.37 19.19 2.78
N THR A 202 1.09 18.39 2.00
CA THR A 202 1.77 17.18 2.51
C THR A 202 2.85 17.52 3.52
N LEU A 203 3.59 18.61 3.32
CA LEU A 203 4.59 19.09 4.29
C LEU A 203 3.96 19.48 5.62
N VAL A 204 2.79 20.12 5.60
CA VAL A 204 2.05 20.53 6.81
C VAL A 204 1.45 19.33 7.53
N LEU A 205 0.88 18.38 6.79
CA LEU A 205 0.25 17.18 7.37
C LEU A 205 1.26 16.13 7.84
N GLY A 206 2.52 16.23 7.42
CA GLY A 206 3.58 15.27 7.72
C GLY A 206 3.72 14.17 6.65
N ARG A 207 4.69 13.25 6.88
CA ARG A 207 5.01 12.18 5.92
C ARG A 207 4.09 10.97 6.11
N GLY A 208 3.48 10.49 5.03
CA GLY A 208 2.69 9.27 5.03
C GLY A 208 1.74 9.19 3.83
N ILE A 209 1.29 7.99 3.50
CA ILE A 209 0.40 7.74 2.36
C ILE A 209 -0.98 8.39 2.59
N THR A 210 -1.49 8.38 3.83
CA THR A 210 -2.77 9.02 4.17
C THR A 210 -2.76 10.52 3.92
N GLN A 211 -1.64 11.19 4.21
CA GLN A 211 -1.44 12.61 3.97
C GLN A 211 -1.49 12.95 2.48
N VAL A 212 -0.92 12.08 1.64
CA VAL A 212 -0.98 12.24 0.17
C VAL A 212 -2.43 12.14 -0.33
N PHE A 213 -3.23 11.18 0.14
CA PHE A 213 -4.66 11.08 -0.24
C PHE A 213 -5.43 12.37 0.05
N ILE A 214 -5.23 12.90 1.26
CA ILE A 214 -5.90 14.13 1.70
C ILE A 214 -5.42 15.31 0.86
N ALA A 215 -4.11 15.46 0.67
CA ALA A 215 -3.54 16.57 -0.08
C ALA A 215 -4.06 16.59 -1.53
N VAL A 216 -4.00 15.46 -2.23
CA VAL A 216 -4.48 15.34 -3.61
C VAL A 216 -6.00 15.58 -3.68
N GLY A 217 -6.77 14.98 -2.77
CA GLY A 217 -8.23 15.17 -2.73
C GLY A 217 -8.65 16.61 -2.45
N LEU A 218 -7.90 17.32 -1.58
CA LEU A 218 -8.13 18.73 -1.25
C LEU A 218 -7.69 19.71 -2.35
N THR A 219 -6.96 19.26 -3.36
CA THR A 219 -6.56 20.12 -4.49
C THR A 219 -7.44 19.94 -5.72
N MET A 220 -7.98 18.74 -5.95
CA MET A 220 -8.71 18.40 -7.17
C MET A 220 -10.21 18.73 -7.15
N TRP A 221 -10.79 19.16 -6.03
CA TRP A 221 -12.23 19.47 -5.93
C TRP A 221 -12.69 20.65 -6.80
N VAL A 222 -11.78 21.53 -7.15
CA VAL A 222 -12.06 22.80 -7.86
C VAL A 222 -12.68 22.55 -9.22
N GLU A 223 -12.16 21.61 -10.00
CA GLU A 223 -12.69 21.24 -11.30
C GLU A 223 -14.09 20.66 -11.19
N ALA A 224 -14.29 19.72 -10.27
CA ALA A 224 -15.60 19.14 -10.00
C ALA A 224 -16.63 20.19 -9.57
N ALA A 225 -16.24 21.11 -8.67
CA ALA A 225 -17.11 22.19 -8.20
C ALA A 225 -17.56 23.10 -9.36
N ARG A 226 -16.65 23.47 -10.25
CA ARG A 226 -16.93 24.33 -11.39
C ARG A 226 -17.89 23.68 -12.38
N ILE A 227 -17.70 22.40 -12.69
CA ILE A 227 -18.59 21.66 -13.60
C ILE A 227 -19.98 21.48 -12.98
N VAL A 228 -20.04 21.06 -11.71
CA VAL A 228 -21.32 20.91 -10.98
C VAL A 228 -22.08 22.23 -10.92
N ARG A 229 -21.37 23.34 -10.59
CA ARG A 229 -21.98 24.68 -10.60
C ARG A 229 -22.59 25.00 -11.97
N GLY A 230 -21.84 24.81 -13.07
CA GLY A 230 -22.31 25.08 -14.43
C GLY A 230 -23.55 24.28 -14.79
N GLN A 231 -23.56 23.00 -14.49
CA GLN A 231 -24.72 22.12 -14.72
C GLN A 231 -25.95 22.55 -13.91
N ILE A 232 -25.77 22.89 -12.62
CA ILE A 232 -26.87 23.30 -11.75
C ILE A 232 -27.44 24.65 -12.18
N LEU A 233 -26.61 25.58 -12.63
CA LEU A 233 -27.09 26.86 -13.18
C LEU A 233 -28.05 26.66 -14.35
N SER A 234 -27.78 25.70 -15.23
CA SER A 234 -28.65 25.35 -16.34
C SER A 234 -29.92 24.58 -15.90
N LEU A 235 -29.77 23.62 -14.99
CA LEU A 235 -30.88 22.76 -14.57
C LEU A 235 -31.88 23.45 -13.66
N ARG A 236 -31.46 24.43 -12.85
CA ARG A 236 -32.36 25.12 -11.91
C ARG A 236 -33.46 25.98 -12.58
N GLU A 237 -33.29 26.27 -13.86
CA GLU A 237 -34.25 27.04 -14.69
C GLU A 237 -35.19 26.13 -15.49
N LYS A 238 -35.12 24.82 -15.26
CA LYS A 238 -35.98 23.84 -15.91
C LYS A 238 -37.33 23.74 -15.20
N GLU A 239 -38.39 23.47 -15.98
CA GLU A 239 -39.79 23.38 -15.54
C GLU A 239 -39.99 22.45 -14.34
N PHE A 240 -39.28 21.32 -14.28
CA PHE A 240 -39.40 20.39 -13.14
C PHE A 240 -38.93 20.97 -11.82
N VAL A 241 -37.99 21.92 -11.85
CA VAL A 241 -37.49 22.62 -10.65
C VAL A 241 -38.49 23.67 -10.23
N GLU A 242 -39.09 24.39 -11.19
CA GLU A 242 -40.15 25.37 -10.92
C GLU A 242 -41.41 24.69 -10.35
N ALA A 243 -41.81 23.58 -10.93
CA ALA A 243 -42.92 22.76 -10.41
C ALA A 243 -42.63 22.31 -8.94
N GLY A 244 -41.40 21.88 -8.64
CA GLY A 244 -41.01 21.52 -7.28
C GLY A 244 -41.11 22.69 -6.29
N ARG A 245 -40.77 23.90 -6.72
CA ARG A 245 -40.94 25.11 -5.91
C ARG A 245 -42.40 25.49 -5.71
N ALA A 246 -43.21 25.41 -6.77
CA ALA A 246 -44.64 25.66 -6.70
C ALA A 246 -45.34 24.68 -5.75
N LEU A 247 -44.88 23.43 -5.68
CA LEU A 247 -45.35 22.42 -4.72
C LEU A 247 -44.80 22.60 -3.28
N GLY A 248 -44.01 23.65 -3.02
CA GLY A 248 -43.50 23.96 -1.70
C GLY A 248 -42.36 23.05 -1.24
N PHE A 249 -41.62 22.37 -2.14
CA PHE A 249 -40.51 21.53 -1.76
C PHE A 249 -39.37 22.36 -1.18
N LYS A 250 -38.72 21.86 -0.10
CA LYS A 250 -37.52 22.47 0.48
C LYS A 250 -36.34 22.44 -0.51
N ASN A 251 -35.48 23.45 -0.47
CA ASN A 251 -34.33 23.57 -1.37
C ASN A 251 -33.44 22.30 -1.35
N SER A 252 -33.21 21.70 -0.18
CA SER A 252 -32.45 20.45 -0.06
C SER A 252 -33.08 19.32 -0.87
N ARG A 253 -34.41 19.16 -0.80
CA ARG A 253 -35.14 18.15 -1.58
C ARG A 253 -35.00 18.37 -3.08
N ILE A 254 -35.07 19.62 -3.52
CA ILE A 254 -34.92 19.99 -4.94
C ILE A 254 -33.48 19.68 -5.38
N ILE A 255 -32.47 20.08 -4.62
CA ILE A 255 -31.05 19.83 -4.95
C ILE A 255 -30.79 18.33 -5.02
N PHE A 256 -30.99 17.60 -3.92
CA PHE A 256 -30.53 16.21 -3.80
C PHE A 256 -31.39 15.21 -4.60
N ARG A 257 -32.69 15.45 -4.75
CA ARG A 257 -33.61 14.49 -5.36
C ARG A 257 -33.94 14.80 -6.82
N HIS A 258 -33.84 16.06 -7.23
CA HIS A 258 -34.26 16.46 -8.57
C HIS A 258 -33.10 16.99 -9.43
N ILE A 259 -32.16 17.76 -8.89
CA ILE A 259 -31.08 18.35 -9.67
C ILE A 259 -29.86 17.42 -9.70
N LEU A 260 -29.35 17.01 -8.54
CA LEU A 260 -28.12 16.25 -8.41
C LEU A 260 -28.06 14.95 -9.24
N PRO A 261 -29.13 14.14 -9.30
CA PRO A 261 -29.12 12.94 -10.14
C PRO A 261 -28.85 13.24 -11.62
N ASN A 262 -29.37 14.38 -12.12
CA ASN A 262 -29.14 14.81 -13.50
C ASN A 262 -27.75 15.37 -13.76
N VAL A 263 -27.01 15.73 -12.72
CA VAL A 263 -25.62 16.22 -12.81
C VAL A 263 -24.59 15.08 -12.72
N MET A 264 -25.01 13.88 -12.29
CA MET A 264 -24.08 12.76 -12.05
C MET A 264 -23.34 12.30 -13.31
N GLY A 265 -23.91 12.41 -14.50
CA GLY A 265 -23.23 12.06 -15.75
C GLY A 265 -21.90 12.82 -15.91
N PRO A 266 -21.92 14.16 -16.02
CA PRO A 266 -20.72 14.98 -16.04
C PRO A 266 -19.78 14.77 -14.83
N VAL A 267 -20.33 14.55 -13.64
CA VAL A 267 -19.51 14.30 -12.42
C VAL A 267 -18.70 13.00 -12.55
N ILE A 268 -19.29 11.93 -13.11
CA ILE A 268 -18.57 10.67 -13.32
C ILE A 268 -17.42 10.85 -14.33
N VAL A 269 -17.63 11.63 -15.38
CA VAL A 269 -16.58 11.92 -16.37
C VAL A 269 -15.41 12.65 -15.72
N VAL A 270 -15.69 13.67 -14.90
CA VAL A 270 -14.66 14.40 -14.14
C VAL A 270 -13.97 13.50 -13.12
N ALA A 271 -14.74 12.66 -12.44
CA ALA A 271 -14.17 11.69 -11.49
C ALA A 271 -13.16 10.75 -12.18
N ALA A 272 -13.48 10.26 -13.38
CA ALA A 272 -12.59 9.42 -14.16
C ALA A 272 -11.31 10.15 -14.60
N SER A 273 -11.43 11.41 -15.04
CA SER A 273 -10.27 12.26 -15.38
C SER A 273 -9.39 12.53 -14.15
N ASN A 274 -10.02 12.93 -13.03
CA ASN A 274 -9.33 13.20 -11.79
C ASN A 274 -8.64 11.95 -11.22
N PHE A 275 -9.20 10.75 -11.44
CA PHE A 275 -8.59 9.50 -11.03
C PHE A 275 -7.24 9.27 -11.74
N ALA A 276 -7.19 9.45 -13.05
CA ALA A 276 -5.96 9.35 -13.81
C ALA A 276 -4.92 10.41 -13.34
N SER A 277 -5.36 11.66 -13.17
CA SER A 277 -4.51 12.75 -12.72
C SER A 277 -3.98 12.54 -11.28
N ALA A 278 -4.80 11.95 -10.39
CA ALA A 278 -4.40 11.65 -9.01
C ALA A 278 -3.26 10.62 -8.96
N ILE A 279 -3.35 9.56 -9.79
CA ILE A 279 -2.29 8.54 -9.88
C ILE A 279 -0.99 9.17 -10.42
N LEU A 280 -1.08 10.03 -11.44
CA LEU A 280 0.09 10.71 -12.00
C LEU A 280 0.73 11.68 -10.98
N THR A 281 -0.08 12.40 -10.22
CA THR A 281 0.38 13.35 -9.19
C THR A 281 1.05 12.62 -8.01
N GLU A 282 0.61 11.41 -7.68
CA GLU A 282 1.22 10.60 -6.62
C GLU A 282 2.60 10.06 -7.06
N ALA A 283 2.76 9.74 -8.34
CA ALA A 283 3.99 9.21 -8.88
C ALA A 283 5.10 10.27 -9.06
N GLY A 284 4.78 11.57 -9.13
CA GLY A 284 5.71 12.70 -9.29
C GLY A 284 6.13 13.30 -7.97
#